data_33d91fcfb41bc9cc7f2e2ffcb7ade2de
#
_entry.id   33d91fcfb41bc9cc7f2e2ffcb7ade2de
#
_cell.length_a   1.000
_cell.length_b   1.000
_cell.length_c   1.000
_cell.angle_alpha   90.00
_cell.angle_beta   90.00
_cell.angle_gamma   90.00
#
_symmetry.space_group_name_H-M   'P 1'
#
loop_
_entity.id
_entity.type
_entity.pdbx_description
1 polymer ?
#
loop_
_entity_poly.entity_id
_entity_poly.type
_entity_poly.pdbx_seq_one_letter_code
_entity_poly.pdbx_strand_id
1 'polypeptide(L)'
;TVQTLDIGLSSRALKDDEKNDVDGTVVALDGIAIIVNKDSKVADLSVEQRKKTFTGEITNWKDVGGDDGEIVLVGREAGSGTRDGFESIVDVKDSCKYAQELTATGAVISAVEANPLAIGYASLSAVGDTVAMVTVEGVECSEDTVKDGSYKIQRPFVFVTN
;
A
#
# COMPACT_ATOMS: atom_id res chain seq x y z
N THR A 1 -21.50 -17.03 21.15
CA THR A 1 -20.25 -17.50 21.77
C THR A 1 -19.17 -16.52 21.40
N VAL A 2 -18.71 -15.69 22.35
CA VAL A 2 -17.54 -14.85 22.13
C VAL A 2 -16.33 -15.77 22.12
N GLN A 3 -15.66 -15.85 20.99
CA GLN A 3 -14.40 -16.59 20.89
C GLN A 3 -13.32 -15.69 21.48
N THR A 4 -12.83 -16.01 22.68
CA THR A 4 -11.65 -15.36 23.25
C THR A 4 -10.43 -15.95 22.57
N LEU A 5 -9.66 -15.12 21.86
CA LEU A 5 -8.37 -15.49 21.31
C LEU A 5 -7.29 -15.03 22.32
N ASP A 6 -6.33 -15.90 22.59
CA ASP A 6 -5.21 -15.56 23.49
C ASP A 6 -4.27 -14.51 22.85
N ILE A 7 -4.14 -14.51 21.52
CA ILE A 7 -3.33 -13.58 20.74
C ILE A 7 -4.07 -13.20 19.47
N GLY A 8 -4.24 -11.92 19.24
CA GLY A 8 -4.70 -11.34 17.96
C GLY A 8 -3.53 -10.86 17.12
N LEU A 9 -3.74 -10.75 15.81
CA LEU A 9 -2.77 -10.17 14.87
C LEU A 9 -3.38 -8.93 14.24
N SER A 10 -2.69 -7.80 14.32
CA SER A 10 -3.05 -6.57 13.63
C SER A 10 -1.96 -6.19 12.61
N SER A 11 -2.37 -5.82 11.40
CA SER A 11 -1.49 -5.32 10.35
C SER A 11 -1.46 -3.79 10.26
N ARG A 12 -1.82 -3.12 11.34
CA ARG A 12 -1.74 -1.68 11.56
C ARG A 12 -1.48 -1.39 13.04
N ALA A 13 -1.10 -0.15 13.34
CA ALA A 13 -1.07 0.30 14.73
C ALA A 13 -2.47 0.23 15.36
N LEU A 14 -2.53 -0.06 16.65
CA LEU A 14 -3.76 0.02 17.43
C LEU A 14 -4.22 1.48 17.49
N LYS A 15 -5.53 1.69 17.37
CA LYS A 15 -6.14 2.98 17.61
C LYS A 15 -6.13 3.29 19.11
N ASP A 16 -6.31 4.56 19.49
CA ASP A 16 -6.23 4.97 20.90
C ASP A 16 -7.37 4.40 21.75
N ASP A 17 -8.54 4.20 21.16
CA ASP A 17 -9.66 3.51 21.81
C ASP A 17 -9.39 2.02 22.02
N GLU A 18 -8.74 1.35 21.07
CA GLU A 18 -8.36 -0.06 21.17
C GLU A 18 -7.29 -0.32 22.25
N LYS A 19 -6.35 0.61 22.44
CA LYS A 19 -5.29 0.53 23.47
C LYS A 19 -5.80 0.53 24.92
N ASN A 20 -7.06 0.90 25.14
CA ASN A 20 -7.67 0.84 26.45
C ASN A 20 -8.14 -0.57 26.83
N ASP A 21 -8.36 -1.42 25.83
CA ASP A 21 -8.96 -2.74 26.01
C ASP A 21 -7.95 -3.87 25.79
N VAL A 22 -6.84 -3.60 25.08
CA VAL A 22 -5.84 -4.61 24.72
C VAL A 22 -4.42 -4.06 24.71
N ASP A 23 -3.45 -4.93 24.97
CA ASP A 23 -2.03 -4.63 24.85
C ASP A 23 -1.50 -4.97 23.44
N GLY A 24 -0.71 -4.06 22.87
CA GLY A 24 -0.11 -4.22 21.55
C GLY A 24 1.41 -4.29 21.58
N THR A 25 1.98 -5.39 21.09
CA THR A 25 3.43 -5.54 20.91
C THR A 25 3.78 -5.53 19.43
N VAL A 26 4.57 -4.53 19.01
CA VAL A 26 5.08 -4.46 17.62
C VAL A 26 6.11 -5.56 17.42
N VAL A 27 5.87 -6.44 16.44
CA VAL A 27 6.74 -7.59 16.14
C VAL A 27 7.48 -7.45 14.83
N ALA A 28 6.99 -6.63 13.90
CA ALA A 28 7.64 -6.36 12.63
C ALA A 28 7.18 -5.01 12.06
N LEU A 29 7.98 -4.45 11.15
CA LEU A 29 7.60 -3.35 10.27
C LEU A 29 7.48 -3.88 8.85
N ASP A 30 6.44 -3.45 8.14
CA ASP A 30 6.18 -3.82 6.75
C ASP A 30 6.07 -2.55 5.89
N GLY A 31 6.86 -2.48 4.82
CA GLY A 31 6.73 -1.45 3.81
C GLY A 31 5.58 -1.78 2.87
N ILE A 32 4.76 -0.78 2.53
CA ILE A 32 3.75 -0.91 1.49
C ILE A 32 4.31 -0.26 0.23
N ALA A 33 4.75 -1.09 -0.71
CA ALA A 33 5.31 -0.64 -1.97
C ALA A 33 4.21 -0.19 -2.94
N ILE A 34 4.44 0.91 -3.63
CA ILE A 34 3.65 1.28 -4.81
C ILE A 34 4.23 0.52 -5.99
N ILE A 35 3.40 -0.23 -6.69
CA ILE A 35 3.79 -1.09 -7.79
C ILE A 35 3.16 -0.66 -9.10
N VAL A 36 3.94 -0.77 -10.18
CA VAL A 36 3.53 -0.50 -11.55
C VAL A 36 4.02 -1.64 -12.46
N ASN A 37 3.48 -1.70 -13.66
CA ASN A 37 3.98 -2.64 -14.66
C ASN A 37 5.46 -2.36 -14.98
N LYS A 38 6.22 -3.38 -15.31
CA LYS A 38 7.66 -3.25 -15.67
C LYS A 38 7.93 -2.33 -16.87
N ASP A 39 6.98 -2.22 -17.78
CA ASP A 39 7.09 -1.35 -18.95
C ASP A 39 6.77 0.13 -18.65
N SER A 40 6.34 0.42 -17.41
CA SER A 40 6.09 1.80 -16.98
C SER A 40 7.39 2.62 -16.94
N LYS A 41 7.33 3.84 -17.48
CA LYS A 41 8.43 4.80 -17.43
C LYS A 41 8.46 5.63 -16.14
N VAL A 42 7.42 5.53 -15.32
CA VAL A 42 7.32 6.27 -14.07
C VAL A 42 8.08 5.51 -12.99
N ALA A 43 9.20 6.09 -12.55
CA ALA A 43 10.07 5.52 -11.55
C ALA A 43 9.92 6.16 -10.18
N ASP A 44 9.40 7.38 -10.09
CA ASP A 44 9.22 8.15 -8.86
C ASP A 44 7.90 8.91 -8.85
N LEU A 45 7.31 9.05 -7.69
CA LEU A 45 6.13 9.87 -7.44
C LEU A 45 6.34 10.73 -6.20
N SER A 46 6.11 12.04 -6.32
CA SER A 46 6.04 12.90 -5.14
C SER A 46 4.82 12.56 -4.27
N VAL A 47 4.84 13.03 -3.02
CA VAL A 47 3.69 12.86 -2.10
C VAL A 47 2.40 13.39 -2.73
N GLU A 48 2.47 14.54 -3.38
CA GLU A 48 1.30 15.17 -4.02
C GLU A 48 0.83 14.39 -5.25
N GLN A 49 1.74 13.99 -6.14
CA GLN A 49 1.41 13.20 -7.33
C GLN A 49 0.76 11.86 -6.94
N ARG A 50 1.32 11.18 -5.95
CA ARG A 50 0.76 9.95 -5.41
C ARG A 50 -0.66 10.15 -4.91
N LYS A 51 -0.90 11.16 -4.05
CA LYS A 51 -2.22 11.46 -3.52
C LYS A 51 -3.21 11.73 -4.65
N LYS A 52 -2.87 12.60 -5.60
CA LYS A 52 -3.74 12.95 -6.75
C LYS A 52 -4.00 11.76 -7.68
N THR A 53 -3.03 10.87 -7.86
CA THR A 53 -3.22 9.65 -8.66
C THR A 53 -4.24 8.72 -8.01
N PHE A 54 -4.12 8.46 -6.72
CA PHE A 54 -5.02 7.56 -6.02
C PHE A 54 -6.42 8.14 -5.79
N THR A 55 -6.57 9.45 -5.69
CA THR A 55 -7.89 10.13 -5.61
C THR A 55 -8.55 10.35 -6.96
N GLY A 56 -7.86 10.06 -8.07
CA GLY A 56 -8.38 10.23 -9.43
C GLY A 56 -8.38 11.68 -9.92
N GLU A 57 -7.60 12.56 -9.31
CA GLU A 57 -7.34 13.91 -9.82
C GLU A 57 -6.33 13.89 -10.97
N ILE A 58 -5.33 13.00 -10.90
CA ILE A 58 -4.45 12.66 -12.02
C ILE A 58 -4.91 11.33 -12.58
N THR A 59 -5.32 11.33 -13.84
CA THR A 59 -5.90 10.16 -14.53
C THR A 59 -5.07 9.69 -15.72
N ASN A 60 -4.02 10.41 -16.08
CA ASN A 60 -3.18 10.07 -17.22
C ASN A 60 -1.71 10.01 -16.79
N TRP A 61 -1.02 8.95 -17.23
CA TRP A 61 0.39 8.73 -16.92
C TRP A 61 1.31 9.85 -17.39
N LYS A 62 0.98 10.55 -18.48
CA LYS A 62 1.78 11.70 -18.97
C LYS A 62 1.90 12.83 -17.95
N ASP A 63 0.92 12.98 -17.07
CA ASP A 63 0.90 14.06 -16.05
C ASP A 63 1.91 13.82 -14.92
N VAL A 64 2.45 12.59 -14.86
CA VAL A 64 3.49 12.18 -13.90
C VAL A 64 4.76 11.66 -14.59
N GLY A 65 4.96 12.00 -15.87
CA GLY A 65 6.20 11.70 -16.61
C GLY A 65 6.20 10.36 -17.34
N GLY A 66 5.06 9.68 -17.44
CA GLY A 66 4.88 8.46 -18.21
C GLY A 66 4.41 8.71 -19.64
N ASP A 67 4.10 7.64 -20.34
CA ASP A 67 3.49 7.67 -21.65
C ASP A 67 2.00 8.09 -21.56
N ASP A 68 1.43 8.55 -22.69
CA ASP A 68 0.01 8.90 -22.74
C ASP A 68 -0.85 7.64 -22.58
N GLY A 69 -1.64 7.61 -21.53
CA GLY A 69 -2.50 6.49 -21.19
C GLY A 69 -3.26 6.71 -19.88
N GLU A 70 -4.49 6.23 -19.84
CA GLU A 70 -5.32 6.33 -18.64
C GLU A 70 -4.81 5.42 -17.53
N ILE A 71 -4.63 5.96 -16.33
CA ILE A 71 -4.17 5.21 -15.15
C ILE A 71 -5.26 4.24 -14.69
N VAL A 72 -4.92 2.96 -14.57
CA VAL A 72 -5.80 1.92 -14.04
C VAL A 72 -5.39 1.63 -12.59
N LEU A 73 -6.17 2.14 -11.65
CA LEU A 73 -5.90 1.97 -10.23
C LEU A 73 -6.42 0.63 -9.72
N VAL A 74 -5.52 -0.20 -9.22
CA VAL A 74 -5.83 -1.54 -8.67
C VAL A 74 -5.54 -1.55 -7.17
N GLY A 75 -6.52 -1.96 -6.38
CA GLY A 75 -6.36 -2.03 -4.92
C GLY A 75 -6.95 -3.27 -4.30
N ARG A 76 -6.92 -3.30 -2.97
CA ARG A 76 -7.52 -4.36 -2.17
C ARG A 76 -8.97 -3.99 -1.83
N GLU A 77 -9.74 -5.01 -1.53
CA GLU A 77 -11.13 -4.90 -1.03
C GLU A 77 -11.21 -4.10 0.28
N ALA A 78 -12.40 -3.59 0.58
CA ALA A 78 -12.69 -2.97 1.87
C ALA A 78 -12.48 -4.00 3.01
N GLY A 79 -11.86 -3.56 4.12
CA GLY A 79 -11.49 -4.42 5.24
C GLY A 79 -10.10 -5.05 5.13
N SER A 80 -9.38 -4.87 4.02
CA SER A 80 -7.97 -5.24 3.92
C SER A 80 -7.09 -4.36 4.79
N GLY A 81 -6.32 -4.96 5.71
CA GLY A 81 -5.37 -4.22 6.54
C GLY A 81 -4.26 -3.52 5.73
N THR A 82 -3.92 -4.03 4.54
CA THR A 82 -2.98 -3.36 3.63
C THR A 82 -3.61 -2.12 3.02
N ARG A 83 -4.87 -2.18 2.60
CA ARG A 83 -5.62 -1.02 2.12
C ARG A 83 -5.77 0.04 3.21
N ASP A 84 -6.24 -0.35 4.38
CA ASP A 84 -6.40 0.58 5.52
C ASP A 84 -5.08 1.27 5.89
N GLY A 85 -3.99 0.52 5.94
CA GLY A 85 -2.67 1.06 6.22
C GLY A 85 -2.20 2.04 5.13
N PHE A 86 -2.31 1.64 3.87
CA PHE A 86 -1.92 2.47 2.73
C PHE A 86 -2.72 3.77 2.68
N GLU A 87 -4.05 3.68 2.67
CA GLU A 87 -4.93 4.85 2.56
C GLU A 87 -4.78 5.82 3.73
N SER A 88 -4.54 5.31 4.94
CA SER A 88 -4.32 6.15 6.13
C SER A 88 -2.99 6.88 6.08
N ILE A 89 -1.90 6.21 5.66
CA ILE A 89 -0.56 6.79 5.59
C ILE A 89 -0.45 7.80 4.45
N VAL A 90 -1.09 7.50 3.31
CA VAL A 90 -1.11 8.38 2.13
C VAL A 90 -2.11 9.53 2.27
N ASP A 91 -2.94 9.51 3.31
CA ASP A 91 -4.00 10.48 3.57
C ASP A 91 -5.02 10.55 2.41
N VAL A 92 -5.49 9.38 1.98
CA VAL A 92 -6.50 9.21 0.91
C VAL A 92 -7.66 8.31 1.34
N LYS A 93 -7.87 8.16 2.64
CA LYS A 93 -8.86 7.24 3.18
C LYS A 93 -10.25 7.48 2.58
N ASP A 94 -10.87 6.40 2.13
CA ASP A 94 -12.19 6.38 1.49
C ASP A 94 -12.32 7.28 0.25
N SER A 95 -11.19 7.79 -0.30
CA SER A 95 -11.16 8.70 -1.45
C SER A 95 -10.58 8.08 -2.72
N CYS A 96 -10.01 6.88 -2.61
CA CYS A 96 -9.39 6.20 -3.75
C CYS A 96 -10.42 5.79 -4.80
N LYS A 97 -10.06 5.98 -6.07
CA LYS A 97 -10.91 5.67 -7.23
C LYS A 97 -10.46 4.38 -7.92
N TYR A 98 -10.58 3.27 -7.20
CA TYR A 98 -10.18 1.97 -7.74
C TYR A 98 -11.01 1.56 -8.96
N ALA A 99 -10.31 1.19 -10.04
CA ALA A 99 -10.90 0.54 -11.20
C ALA A 99 -11.16 -0.95 -10.91
N GLN A 100 -10.33 -1.54 -10.04
CA GLN A 100 -10.47 -2.92 -9.58
C GLN A 100 -10.17 -3.03 -8.09
N GLU A 101 -11.02 -3.76 -7.38
CA GLU A 101 -10.81 -4.13 -5.98
C GLU A 101 -10.68 -5.66 -5.89
N LEU A 102 -9.57 -6.14 -5.35
CA LEU A 102 -9.21 -7.56 -5.36
C LEU A 102 -9.01 -8.10 -3.94
N THR A 103 -9.36 -9.36 -3.74
CA THR A 103 -9.41 -10.00 -2.41
C THR A 103 -8.07 -10.57 -1.93
N ALA A 104 -7.03 -10.54 -2.77
CA ALA A 104 -5.71 -11.07 -2.42
C ALA A 104 -4.59 -10.17 -2.93
N THR A 105 -3.50 -10.08 -2.17
CA THR A 105 -2.29 -9.31 -2.55
C THR A 105 -1.70 -9.84 -3.86
N GLY A 106 -1.60 -11.15 -4.03
CA GLY A 106 -1.12 -11.76 -5.28
C GLY A 106 -1.97 -11.41 -6.49
N ALA A 107 -3.30 -11.26 -6.32
CA ALA A 107 -4.19 -10.84 -7.40
C ALA A 107 -3.93 -9.39 -7.83
N VAL A 108 -3.61 -8.48 -6.89
CA VAL A 108 -3.20 -7.09 -7.21
C VAL A 108 -1.91 -7.11 -8.02
N ILE A 109 -0.91 -7.87 -7.59
CA ILE A 109 0.38 -7.99 -8.31
C ILE A 109 0.15 -8.52 -9.73
N SER A 110 -0.63 -9.59 -9.88
CA SER A 110 -0.93 -10.16 -11.20
C SER A 110 -1.70 -9.20 -12.12
N ALA A 111 -2.62 -8.41 -11.57
CA ALA A 111 -3.35 -7.41 -12.36
C ALA A 111 -2.43 -6.28 -12.84
N VAL A 112 -1.49 -5.84 -12.01
CA VAL A 112 -0.48 -4.83 -12.38
C VAL A 112 0.51 -5.40 -13.39
N GLU A 113 0.96 -6.65 -13.23
CA GLU A 113 1.83 -7.34 -14.19
C GLU A 113 1.18 -7.44 -15.58
N ALA A 114 -0.12 -7.75 -15.63
CA ALA A 114 -0.85 -7.96 -16.89
C ALA A 114 -1.24 -6.67 -17.62
N ASN A 115 -1.17 -5.50 -16.98
CA ASN A 115 -1.65 -4.24 -17.55
C ASN A 115 -0.59 -3.14 -17.48
N PRO A 116 -0.01 -2.71 -18.62
CA PRO A 116 1.00 -1.65 -18.68
C PRO A 116 0.55 -0.29 -18.10
N LEU A 117 -0.75 -0.06 -18.00
CA LEU A 117 -1.33 1.18 -17.46
C LEU A 117 -1.73 1.08 -15.99
N ALA A 118 -1.50 -0.07 -15.34
CA ALA A 118 -1.92 -0.29 -13.97
C ALA A 118 -0.93 0.27 -12.95
N ILE A 119 -1.48 0.76 -11.85
CA ILE A 119 -0.80 1.09 -10.60
C ILE A 119 -1.54 0.43 -9.44
N GLY A 120 -0.80 -0.04 -8.48
CA GLY A 120 -1.36 -0.62 -7.25
C GLY A 120 -0.38 -0.50 -6.09
N TYR A 121 -0.69 -1.21 -5.03
CA TYR A 121 0.19 -1.32 -3.85
C TYR A 121 0.17 -2.74 -3.29
N ALA A 122 1.26 -3.13 -2.67
CA ALA A 122 1.40 -4.43 -2.02
C ALA A 122 2.40 -4.36 -0.86
N SER A 123 2.29 -5.29 0.10
CA SER A 123 3.33 -5.50 1.10
C SER A 123 4.67 -5.80 0.42
N LEU A 124 5.75 -5.18 0.88
CA LEU A 124 7.10 -5.37 0.33
C LEU A 124 7.48 -6.85 0.25
N SER A 125 7.12 -7.62 1.27
CA SER A 125 7.43 -9.06 1.34
C SER A 125 6.75 -9.91 0.26
N ALA A 126 5.69 -9.38 -0.37
CA ALA A 126 4.95 -10.06 -1.44
C ALA A 126 5.41 -9.64 -2.85
N VAL A 127 6.16 -8.55 -2.97
CA VAL A 127 6.60 -8.02 -4.27
C VAL A 127 7.78 -8.84 -4.80
N GLY A 128 7.61 -9.42 -5.96
CA GLY A 128 8.65 -10.15 -6.70
C GLY A 128 9.12 -9.39 -7.94
N ASP A 129 9.77 -10.11 -8.82
CA ASP A 129 10.40 -9.56 -10.04
C ASP A 129 9.44 -9.28 -11.19
N THR A 130 8.13 -9.55 -11.03
CA THR A 130 7.15 -9.44 -12.13
C THR A 130 6.62 -8.02 -12.32
N VAL A 131 6.76 -7.16 -11.31
CA VAL A 131 6.36 -5.75 -11.32
C VAL A 131 7.52 -4.85 -10.92
N ALA A 132 7.40 -3.54 -11.19
CA ALA A 132 8.36 -2.54 -10.74
C ALA A 132 7.81 -1.79 -9.52
N MET A 133 8.71 -1.41 -8.62
CA MET A 133 8.38 -0.53 -7.49
C MET A 133 8.70 0.91 -7.84
N VAL A 134 7.78 1.81 -7.51
CA VAL A 134 7.97 3.26 -7.67
C VAL A 134 8.59 3.81 -6.40
N THR A 135 9.63 4.62 -6.52
CA THR A 135 10.18 5.38 -5.39
C THR A 135 9.22 6.49 -4.98
N VAL A 136 9.29 6.90 -3.73
CA VAL A 136 8.50 8.01 -3.19
C VAL A 136 9.47 9.10 -2.74
N GLU A 137 9.45 10.23 -3.46
CA GLU A 137 10.41 11.33 -3.26
C GLU A 137 11.87 10.85 -3.30
N GLY A 138 12.18 9.95 -4.24
CA GLY A 138 13.49 9.37 -4.41
C GLY A 138 13.87 8.27 -3.41
N VAL A 139 12.97 7.90 -2.50
CA VAL A 139 13.23 6.84 -1.51
C VAL A 139 12.62 5.53 -2.01
N GLU A 140 13.46 4.51 -2.15
CA GLU A 140 13.05 3.16 -2.51
C GLU A 140 12.37 2.45 -1.33
N CYS A 141 11.37 1.60 -1.62
CA CYS A 141 10.81 0.69 -0.63
C CYS A 141 11.71 -0.53 -0.49
N SER A 142 12.50 -0.58 0.55
CA SER A 142 13.41 -1.69 0.88
C SER A 142 13.37 -1.99 2.38
N GLU A 143 13.92 -3.13 2.78
CA GLU A 143 14.02 -3.47 4.21
C GLU A 143 14.79 -2.41 5.00
N ASP A 144 15.88 -1.89 4.44
CA ASP A 144 16.72 -0.89 5.09
C ASP A 144 15.98 0.45 5.26
N THR A 145 15.31 0.95 4.21
CA THR A 145 14.59 2.22 4.25
C THR A 145 13.30 2.17 5.07
N VAL A 146 12.67 1.00 5.17
CA VAL A 146 11.56 0.75 6.09
C VAL A 146 12.08 0.76 7.52
N LYS A 147 13.20 0.07 7.78
CA LYS A 147 13.78 -0.08 9.11
C LYS A 147 14.35 1.22 9.67
N ASP A 148 14.99 2.04 8.85
CA ASP A 148 15.54 3.35 9.26
C ASP A 148 14.48 4.46 9.28
N GLY A 149 13.27 4.20 8.76
CA GLY A 149 12.13 5.12 8.72
C GLY A 149 12.19 6.15 7.61
N SER A 150 13.12 6.07 6.64
CA SER A 150 13.18 6.97 5.49
C SER A 150 12.05 6.72 4.51
N TYR A 151 11.64 5.46 4.29
CA TYR A 151 10.45 5.13 3.53
C TYR A 151 9.19 5.28 4.41
N LYS A 152 8.32 6.21 4.04
CA LYS A 152 7.21 6.66 4.91
C LYS A 152 5.95 5.78 4.82
N ILE A 153 5.77 5.02 3.73
CA ILE A 153 4.60 4.15 3.61
C ILE A 153 4.90 2.80 4.27
N GLN A 154 4.89 2.79 5.58
CA GLN A 154 5.16 1.61 6.39
C GLN A 154 4.17 1.48 7.53
N ARG A 155 3.97 0.26 7.98
CA ARG A 155 3.04 -0.09 9.06
C ARG A 155 3.66 -1.12 10.00
N PRO A 156 3.27 -1.12 11.30
CA PRO A 156 3.64 -2.20 12.19
C PRO A 156 2.73 -3.41 12.00
N PHE A 157 3.31 -4.59 12.18
CA PHE A 157 2.56 -5.78 12.57
C PHE A 157 2.58 -5.89 14.09
N VAL A 158 1.42 -6.08 14.69
CA VAL A 158 1.24 -6.01 16.13
C VAL A 158 0.60 -7.30 16.64
N PHE A 159 1.19 -7.93 17.62
CA PHE A 159 0.51 -8.91 18.44
C PHE A 159 -0.37 -8.19 19.46
N VAL A 160 -1.59 -8.62 19.57
CA VAL A 160 -2.61 -8.03 20.44
C VAL A 160 -3.01 -9.06 21.48
N THR A 161 -2.88 -8.71 22.74
CA THR A 161 -3.23 -9.57 23.89
C THR A 161 -4.17 -8.82 24.83
N ASN A 162 -4.91 -9.57 25.64
CA ASN A 162 -5.72 -9.03 26.74
C ASN A 162 -4.89 -8.86 27.99
#